data_b9811b10858ff00816d7bdc06b37d2ae
#
_entry.id   b9811b10858ff00816d7bdc06b37d2ae
#
_cell.length_a   1.000
_cell.length_b   1.000
_cell.length_c   1.000
_cell.angle_alpha   90.00
_cell.angle_beta   90.00
_cell.angle_gamma   90.00
#
_symmetry.space_group_name_H-M   'P 1'
#
loop_
_entity.id
_entity.type
_entity.pdbx_description
1 polymer ?
#
loop_
_entity_poly.entity_id
_entity_poly.type
_entity_poly.pdbx_seq_one_letter_code
_entity_poly.pdbx_strand_id
1 'polypeptide(L)'
;DTAIILAMGYALLLGLFAMLWADKALTYGSLAFLLLAVGYRIHWSGVSFPWAMALFGGIGFGFYLISLTIEQVERRASRLSIWKQPLVQIGIALSAFATIFSLPFVASETSATAAALAFAGALYLAIAYKGKYHRLGYVGMGMLLLAWVLLLIVQDVSQPQWYAIPAGLYFTGMGHLERMRGRGVFAKIVEGFGLAVLLVTSYVQSVVDAAFVYFLILLIEGVLVLWWGAGRRQRLPFFAGIGAIALNVTTQVIVLINIYDVNRWITILGVGLLFVTAAIFVERQREKIIARSQEWRETLDTWE
;
A
#
# COMPACT_ATOMS: atom_id res chain seq x y z
N ASP A 1 -41.07 6.93 -7.96
CA ASP A 1 -41.08 5.52 -7.57
C ASP A 1 -41.44 4.57 -8.72
N THR A 2 -42.37 4.97 -9.62
CA THR A 2 -42.79 4.11 -10.75
C THR A 2 -41.63 3.74 -11.69
N ALA A 3 -40.73 4.69 -12.01
CA ALA A 3 -39.58 4.43 -12.87
C ALA A 3 -38.58 3.39 -12.26
N ILE A 4 -38.37 3.44 -10.95
CA ILE A 4 -37.55 2.50 -10.24
C ILE A 4 -38.13 1.09 -10.31
N ILE A 5 -39.46 0.98 -10.05
CA ILE A 5 -40.19 -0.29 -10.09
C ILE A 5 -40.16 -0.88 -11.50
N LEU A 6 -40.36 -0.09 -12.53
CA LEU A 6 -40.27 -0.50 -13.93
C LEU A 6 -38.86 -0.97 -14.28
N ALA A 7 -37.83 -0.22 -13.91
CA ALA A 7 -36.44 -0.59 -14.17
C ALA A 7 -36.04 -1.89 -13.46
N MET A 8 -36.46 -2.07 -12.20
CA MET A 8 -36.25 -3.33 -11.47
C MET A 8 -37.02 -4.49 -12.11
N GLY A 9 -38.26 -4.24 -12.57
CA GLY A 9 -39.06 -5.25 -13.30
C GLY A 9 -38.37 -5.71 -14.58
N TYR A 10 -37.87 -4.79 -15.40
CA TYR A 10 -37.09 -5.14 -16.61
C TYR A 10 -35.77 -5.85 -16.27
N ALA A 11 -35.07 -5.42 -15.21
CA ALA A 11 -33.86 -6.10 -14.76
C ALA A 11 -34.14 -7.56 -14.41
N LEU A 12 -35.20 -7.83 -13.65
CA LEU A 12 -35.59 -9.20 -13.27
C LEU A 12 -36.01 -10.03 -14.48
N LEU A 13 -36.86 -9.47 -15.36
CA LEU A 13 -37.30 -10.17 -16.56
C LEU A 13 -36.14 -10.54 -17.48
N LEU A 14 -35.26 -9.62 -17.78
CA LEU A 14 -34.06 -9.86 -18.59
C LEU A 14 -33.13 -10.89 -17.91
N GLY A 15 -32.98 -10.80 -16.58
CA GLY A 15 -32.20 -11.77 -15.81
C GLY A 15 -32.76 -13.19 -15.88
N LEU A 16 -34.10 -13.35 -15.82
CA LEU A 16 -34.75 -14.65 -16.00
C LEU A 16 -34.58 -15.18 -17.42
N PHE A 17 -34.80 -14.35 -18.44
CA PHE A 17 -34.56 -14.73 -19.82
C PHE A 17 -33.12 -15.09 -20.12
N ALA A 18 -32.17 -14.36 -19.53
CA ALA A 18 -30.73 -14.66 -19.61
C ALA A 18 -30.46 -16.12 -19.11
N MET A 19 -31.06 -16.48 -17.97
CA MET A 19 -30.92 -17.83 -17.41
C MET A 19 -31.60 -18.92 -18.28
N LEU A 20 -32.73 -18.59 -18.88
CA LEU A 20 -33.47 -19.55 -19.71
C LEU A 20 -32.76 -19.80 -21.04
N TRP A 21 -32.27 -18.77 -21.69
CA TRP A 21 -31.67 -18.85 -23.03
C TRP A 21 -30.14 -18.92 -23.00
N ALA A 22 -29.52 -18.81 -21.82
CA ALA A 22 -28.08 -18.82 -21.62
C ALA A 22 -27.37 -17.69 -22.44
N ASP A 23 -28.04 -16.54 -22.60
CA ASP A 23 -27.54 -15.42 -23.41
C ASP A 23 -26.86 -14.33 -22.52
N LYS A 24 -25.59 -14.05 -22.80
CA LYS A 24 -24.82 -13.03 -22.11
C LYS A 24 -25.32 -11.62 -22.40
N ALA A 25 -25.85 -11.34 -23.55
CA ALA A 25 -26.35 -10.00 -23.90
C ALA A 25 -27.51 -9.60 -22.96
N LEU A 26 -28.38 -10.54 -22.65
CA LEU A 26 -29.49 -10.32 -21.71
C LEU A 26 -28.98 -10.06 -20.28
N THR A 27 -27.85 -10.67 -19.88
CA THR A 27 -27.25 -10.37 -18.55
C THR A 27 -26.73 -8.93 -18.47
N TYR A 28 -26.11 -8.41 -19.53
CA TYR A 28 -25.70 -7.00 -19.57
C TYR A 28 -26.90 -6.06 -19.52
N GLY A 29 -27.96 -6.38 -20.27
CA GLY A 29 -29.23 -5.63 -20.22
C GLY A 29 -29.84 -5.60 -18.82
N SER A 30 -29.92 -6.76 -18.16
CA SER A 30 -30.38 -6.88 -16.79
C SER A 30 -29.59 -6.01 -15.81
N LEU A 31 -28.26 -6.07 -15.87
CA LEU A 31 -27.37 -5.26 -15.02
C LEU A 31 -27.49 -3.76 -15.33
N ALA A 32 -27.66 -3.38 -16.60
CA ALA A 32 -27.87 -1.99 -17.00
C ALA A 32 -29.18 -1.42 -16.40
N PHE A 33 -30.30 -2.15 -16.46
CA PHE A 33 -31.56 -1.72 -15.85
C PHE A 33 -31.46 -1.69 -14.32
N LEU A 34 -30.74 -2.63 -13.71
CA LEU A 34 -30.48 -2.62 -12.27
C LEU A 34 -29.70 -1.35 -11.85
N LEU A 35 -28.65 -1.00 -12.60
CA LEU A 35 -27.86 0.22 -12.36
C LEU A 35 -28.67 1.48 -12.60
N LEU A 36 -29.58 1.50 -13.57
CA LEU A 36 -30.52 2.56 -13.82
C LEU A 36 -31.46 2.75 -12.62
N ALA A 37 -32.03 1.69 -12.09
CA ALA A 37 -32.87 1.74 -10.89
C ALA A 37 -32.13 2.27 -9.68
N VAL A 38 -30.88 1.81 -9.46
CA VAL A 38 -30.02 2.28 -8.39
C VAL A 38 -29.65 3.76 -8.58
N GLY A 39 -29.29 4.19 -9.79
CA GLY A 39 -28.98 5.57 -10.11
C GLY A 39 -30.15 6.50 -9.85
N TYR A 40 -31.35 6.13 -10.27
CA TYR A 40 -32.59 6.85 -9.95
C TYR A 40 -32.81 6.96 -8.43
N ARG A 41 -32.64 5.86 -7.71
CA ARG A 41 -32.80 5.86 -6.24
C ARG A 41 -31.80 6.79 -5.55
N ILE A 42 -30.54 6.75 -5.97
CA ILE A 42 -29.49 7.65 -5.46
C ILE A 42 -29.83 9.11 -5.76
N HIS A 43 -30.25 9.42 -6.99
CA HIS A 43 -30.64 10.77 -7.38
C HIS A 43 -31.77 11.34 -6.49
N TRP A 44 -32.79 10.53 -6.22
CA TRP A 44 -33.94 10.94 -5.37
C TRP A 44 -33.62 10.97 -3.88
N SER A 45 -32.53 10.32 -3.44
CA SER A 45 -32.13 10.34 -2.02
C SER A 45 -31.40 11.60 -1.59
N GLY A 46 -31.09 12.53 -2.51
CA GLY A 46 -30.36 13.76 -2.22
C GLY A 46 -28.88 13.55 -1.91
N VAL A 47 -28.35 12.38 -2.21
CA VAL A 47 -26.90 12.08 -2.06
C VAL A 47 -26.13 12.95 -3.04
N SER A 48 -25.04 13.60 -2.57
CA SER A 48 -24.18 14.39 -3.44
C SER A 48 -23.52 13.54 -4.53
N PHE A 49 -23.20 14.16 -5.66
CA PHE A 49 -22.65 13.46 -6.82
C PHE A 49 -21.38 12.66 -6.48
N PRO A 50 -20.38 13.17 -5.72
CA PRO A 50 -19.20 12.38 -5.35
C PRO A 50 -19.52 11.16 -4.50
N TRP A 51 -20.47 11.24 -3.57
CA TRP A 51 -20.93 10.08 -2.80
C TRP A 51 -21.69 9.06 -3.67
N ALA A 52 -22.45 9.55 -4.65
CA ALA A 52 -23.05 8.67 -5.66
C ALA A 52 -21.98 7.88 -6.41
N MET A 53 -20.86 8.53 -6.79
CA MET A 53 -19.73 7.86 -7.44
C MET A 53 -19.09 6.83 -6.50
N ALA A 54 -18.88 7.14 -5.22
CA ALA A 54 -18.37 6.19 -4.25
C ALA A 54 -19.28 4.95 -4.11
N LEU A 55 -20.60 5.16 -4.08
CA LEU A 55 -21.57 4.05 -4.06
C LEU A 55 -21.49 3.18 -5.32
N PHE A 56 -21.36 3.80 -6.51
CA PHE A 56 -21.16 3.04 -7.75
C PHE A 56 -19.84 2.24 -7.74
N GLY A 57 -18.76 2.80 -7.19
CA GLY A 57 -17.51 2.07 -6.96
C GLY A 57 -17.71 0.85 -6.05
N GLY A 58 -18.46 1.02 -4.95
CA GLY A 58 -18.82 -0.05 -4.04
C GLY A 58 -19.68 -1.15 -4.70
N ILE A 59 -20.66 -0.77 -5.53
CA ILE A 59 -21.48 -1.71 -6.32
C ILE A 59 -20.60 -2.49 -7.31
N GLY A 60 -19.66 -1.80 -7.98
CA GLY A 60 -18.71 -2.44 -8.89
C GLY A 60 -17.85 -3.49 -8.17
N PHE A 61 -17.35 -3.19 -6.98
CA PHE A 61 -16.65 -4.16 -6.14
C PHE A 61 -17.58 -5.31 -5.70
N GLY A 62 -18.83 -5.01 -5.33
CA GLY A 62 -19.84 -5.99 -4.98
C GLY A 62 -20.14 -6.98 -6.14
N PHE A 63 -20.26 -6.49 -7.37
CA PHE A 63 -20.43 -7.33 -8.55
C PHE A 63 -19.24 -8.29 -8.75
N TYR A 64 -18.03 -7.83 -8.51
CA TYR A 64 -16.87 -8.71 -8.53
C TYR A 64 -16.94 -9.80 -7.46
N LEU A 65 -17.31 -9.46 -6.22
CA LEU A 65 -17.47 -10.45 -5.14
C LEU A 65 -18.55 -11.48 -5.48
N ILE A 66 -19.68 -11.05 -6.06
CA ILE A 66 -20.72 -11.96 -6.54
C ILE A 66 -20.17 -12.88 -7.63
N SER A 67 -19.36 -12.36 -8.55
CA SER A 67 -18.74 -13.21 -9.58
C SER A 67 -17.83 -14.30 -8.99
N LEU A 68 -17.13 -14.01 -7.87
CA LEU A 68 -16.31 -14.97 -7.15
C LEU A 68 -17.16 -16.08 -6.49
N THR A 69 -18.30 -15.71 -5.91
CA THR A 69 -19.22 -16.69 -5.31
C THR A 69 -19.83 -17.59 -6.38
N ILE A 70 -20.20 -17.04 -7.53
CA ILE A 70 -20.68 -17.82 -8.68
C ILE A 70 -19.62 -18.84 -9.11
N GLU A 71 -18.34 -18.45 -9.18
CA GLU A 71 -17.26 -19.36 -9.54
C GLU A 71 -17.12 -20.55 -8.58
N GLN A 72 -17.35 -20.34 -7.28
CA GLN A 72 -17.33 -21.42 -6.30
C GLN A 72 -18.51 -22.36 -6.43
N VAL A 73 -19.67 -21.85 -6.85
CA VAL A 73 -20.94 -22.60 -6.98
C VAL A 73 -21.12 -23.20 -8.39
N GLU A 74 -20.34 -22.75 -9.38
CA GLU A 74 -20.46 -23.16 -10.80
C GLU A 74 -20.49 -24.67 -11.00
N ARG A 75 -19.76 -25.42 -10.17
CA ARG A 75 -19.77 -26.89 -10.20
C ARG A 75 -21.17 -27.50 -9.95
N ARG A 76 -22.09 -26.76 -9.28
CA ARG A 76 -23.44 -27.19 -8.94
C ARG A 76 -24.52 -26.54 -9.78
N ALA A 77 -24.23 -25.37 -10.37
CA ALA A 77 -25.20 -24.54 -11.09
C ALA A 77 -24.60 -23.94 -12.35
N SER A 78 -24.38 -24.72 -13.39
CA SER A 78 -23.71 -24.32 -14.64
C SER A 78 -24.36 -23.11 -15.33
N ARG A 79 -25.66 -22.91 -15.19
CA ARG A 79 -26.41 -21.77 -15.77
C ARG A 79 -26.02 -20.42 -15.16
N LEU A 80 -25.48 -20.38 -13.94
CA LEU A 80 -25.02 -19.14 -13.32
C LEU A 80 -23.69 -18.61 -13.92
N SER A 81 -22.97 -19.48 -14.59
CA SER A 81 -21.67 -19.09 -15.21
C SER A 81 -21.77 -17.96 -16.24
N ILE A 82 -22.94 -17.78 -16.86
CA ILE A 82 -23.20 -16.70 -17.82
C ILE A 82 -23.07 -15.30 -17.20
N TRP A 83 -23.31 -15.17 -15.89
CA TRP A 83 -23.23 -13.92 -15.15
C TRP A 83 -21.79 -13.51 -14.77
N LYS A 84 -20.89 -14.46 -14.70
CA LYS A 84 -19.52 -14.24 -14.20
C LYS A 84 -18.79 -13.15 -14.99
N GLN A 85 -18.74 -13.27 -16.32
CA GLN A 85 -18.02 -12.32 -17.17
C GLN A 85 -18.68 -10.92 -17.19
N PRO A 86 -20.01 -10.77 -17.38
CA PRO A 86 -20.69 -9.48 -17.30
C PRO A 86 -20.48 -8.76 -15.97
N LEU A 87 -20.59 -9.45 -14.83
CA LEU A 87 -20.40 -8.88 -13.51
C LEU A 87 -18.97 -8.31 -13.32
N VAL A 88 -17.95 -9.06 -13.76
CA VAL A 88 -16.56 -8.59 -13.70
C VAL A 88 -16.34 -7.37 -14.58
N GLN A 89 -16.82 -7.39 -15.82
CA GLN A 89 -16.59 -6.32 -16.78
C GLN A 89 -17.33 -5.03 -16.38
N ILE A 90 -18.59 -5.14 -15.99
CA ILE A 90 -19.37 -4.00 -15.49
C ILE A 90 -18.76 -3.49 -14.18
N GLY A 91 -18.33 -4.37 -13.28
CA GLY A 91 -17.67 -4.00 -12.03
C GLY A 91 -16.41 -3.16 -12.27
N ILE A 92 -15.56 -3.57 -13.21
CA ILE A 92 -14.35 -2.83 -13.59
C ILE A 92 -14.72 -1.47 -14.20
N ALA A 93 -15.64 -1.46 -15.17
CA ALA A 93 -16.06 -0.23 -15.84
C ALA A 93 -16.68 0.76 -14.85
N LEU A 94 -17.52 0.28 -13.94
CA LEU A 94 -18.20 1.10 -12.94
C LEU A 94 -17.20 1.69 -11.92
N SER A 95 -16.24 0.91 -11.48
CA SER A 95 -15.18 1.38 -10.57
C SER A 95 -14.25 2.38 -11.24
N ALA A 96 -13.89 2.18 -12.51
CA ALA A 96 -13.11 3.13 -13.28
C ALA A 96 -13.87 4.45 -13.47
N PHE A 97 -15.14 4.35 -13.86
CA PHE A 97 -16.03 5.50 -14.01
C PHE A 97 -16.15 6.27 -12.68
N ALA A 98 -16.47 5.58 -11.60
CA ALA A 98 -16.59 6.17 -10.27
C ALA A 98 -15.32 6.92 -9.85
N THR A 99 -14.15 6.34 -10.09
CA THR A 99 -12.86 6.98 -9.79
C THR A 99 -12.65 8.24 -10.62
N ILE A 100 -12.80 8.16 -11.94
CA ILE A 100 -12.55 9.29 -12.86
C ILE A 100 -13.47 10.48 -12.51
N PHE A 101 -14.75 10.21 -12.28
CA PHE A 101 -15.72 11.26 -12.01
C PHE A 101 -15.73 11.77 -10.55
N SER A 102 -15.09 11.07 -9.60
CA SER A 102 -14.89 11.57 -8.23
C SER A 102 -13.66 12.49 -8.11
N LEU A 103 -12.62 12.32 -8.94
CA LEU A 103 -11.37 13.09 -8.87
C LEU A 103 -11.53 14.60 -8.88
N PRO A 104 -12.42 15.23 -9.72
CA PRO A 104 -12.61 16.68 -9.72
C PRO A 104 -13.12 17.24 -8.38
N PHE A 105 -13.68 16.39 -7.53
CA PHE A 105 -14.29 16.77 -6.24
C PHE A 105 -13.37 16.49 -5.05
N VAL A 106 -12.10 16.16 -5.27
CA VAL A 106 -11.12 15.90 -4.20
C VAL A 106 -11.07 17.03 -3.17
N ALA A 107 -11.13 18.28 -3.62
CA ALA A 107 -11.03 19.44 -2.74
C ALA A 107 -12.34 19.75 -1.98
N SER A 108 -13.50 19.43 -2.55
CA SER A 108 -14.81 19.74 -1.96
C SER A 108 -15.38 18.58 -1.14
N GLU A 109 -15.17 17.34 -1.58
CA GLU A 109 -15.68 16.13 -0.92
C GLU A 109 -14.60 15.04 -0.89
N THR A 110 -13.53 15.32 -0.17
CA THR A 110 -12.33 14.46 -0.06
C THR A 110 -12.67 13.03 0.40
N SER A 111 -13.58 12.89 1.38
CA SER A 111 -13.98 11.58 1.93
C SER A 111 -14.70 10.70 0.91
N ALA A 112 -15.57 11.29 0.09
CA ALA A 112 -16.26 10.56 -0.97
C ALA A 112 -15.28 10.06 -2.05
N THR A 113 -14.34 10.92 -2.45
CA THR A 113 -13.29 10.56 -3.40
C THR A 113 -12.37 9.46 -2.83
N ALA A 114 -12.02 9.56 -1.55
CA ALA A 114 -11.24 8.52 -0.87
C ALA A 114 -11.98 7.16 -0.88
N ALA A 115 -13.28 7.17 -0.61
CA ALA A 115 -14.10 5.95 -0.66
C ALA A 115 -14.16 5.35 -2.08
N ALA A 116 -14.36 6.17 -3.13
CA ALA A 116 -14.35 5.71 -4.51
C ALA A 116 -13.01 5.05 -4.89
N LEU A 117 -11.89 5.69 -4.54
CA LEU A 117 -10.55 5.16 -4.73
C LEU A 117 -10.31 3.86 -3.95
N ALA A 118 -10.81 3.76 -2.72
CA ALA A 118 -10.67 2.57 -1.89
C ALA A 118 -11.39 1.37 -2.51
N PHE A 119 -12.63 1.54 -2.99
CA PHE A 119 -13.37 0.48 -3.66
C PHE A 119 -12.72 0.06 -4.98
N ALA A 120 -12.27 1.00 -5.80
CA ALA A 120 -11.57 0.72 -7.04
C ALA A 120 -10.21 0.03 -6.78
N GLY A 121 -9.46 0.51 -5.80
CA GLY A 121 -8.19 -0.09 -5.39
C GLY A 121 -8.35 -1.53 -4.90
N ALA A 122 -9.35 -1.78 -4.05
CA ALA A 122 -9.68 -3.11 -3.57
C ALA A 122 -10.08 -4.05 -4.72
N LEU A 123 -10.89 -3.57 -5.67
CA LEU A 123 -11.28 -4.33 -6.85
C LEU A 123 -10.07 -4.72 -7.70
N TYR A 124 -9.21 -3.76 -8.06
CA TYR A 124 -8.05 -4.02 -8.91
C TYR A 124 -7.03 -4.93 -8.22
N LEU A 125 -6.86 -4.79 -6.91
CA LEU A 125 -6.01 -5.69 -6.12
C LEU A 125 -6.57 -7.12 -6.10
N ALA A 126 -7.87 -7.28 -5.91
CA ALA A 126 -8.53 -8.58 -5.91
C ALA A 126 -8.45 -9.27 -7.29
N ILE A 127 -8.61 -8.52 -8.39
CA ILE A 127 -8.42 -9.01 -9.76
C ILE A 127 -6.96 -9.43 -10.00
N ALA A 128 -6.01 -8.62 -9.54
CA ALA A 128 -4.59 -8.92 -9.70
C ALA A 128 -4.15 -10.17 -8.93
N TYR A 129 -4.72 -10.39 -7.74
CA TYR A 129 -4.44 -11.56 -6.92
C TYR A 129 -4.87 -12.87 -7.58
N LYS A 130 -6.04 -12.88 -8.23
CA LYS A 130 -6.57 -14.06 -8.93
C LYS A 130 -6.07 -14.24 -10.36
N GLY A 131 -5.73 -13.15 -11.04
CA GLY A 131 -5.46 -13.12 -12.46
C GLY A 131 -3.98 -13.05 -12.83
N LYS A 132 -3.73 -13.11 -14.15
CA LYS A 132 -2.39 -12.91 -14.75
C LYS A 132 -1.96 -11.43 -14.80
N TYR A 133 -2.83 -10.50 -14.40
CA TYR A 133 -2.63 -9.04 -14.55
C TYR A 133 -2.00 -8.42 -13.31
N HIS A 134 -0.84 -8.90 -12.91
CA HIS A 134 -0.14 -8.43 -11.71
C HIS A 134 0.09 -6.90 -11.66
N ARG A 135 0.20 -6.24 -12.82
CA ARG A 135 0.37 -4.78 -12.89
C ARG A 135 -0.85 -4.01 -12.36
N LEU A 136 -2.06 -4.57 -12.50
CA LEU A 136 -3.25 -4.00 -11.88
C LEU A 136 -3.14 -3.95 -10.36
N GLY A 137 -2.41 -4.88 -9.75
CA GLY A 137 -2.14 -4.86 -8.31
C GLY A 137 -1.40 -3.60 -7.86
N TYR A 138 -0.44 -3.11 -8.65
CA TYR A 138 0.26 -1.86 -8.33
C TYR A 138 -0.67 -0.65 -8.41
N VAL A 139 -1.53 -0.62 -9.45
CA VAL A 139 -2.54 0.43 -9.58
C VAL A 139 -3.51 0.37 -8.40
N GLY A 140 -4.01 -0.83 -8.05
CA GLY A 140 -4.90 -1.03 -6.92
C GLY A 140 -4.28 -0.59 -5.60
N MET A 141 -3.04 -0.99 -5.31
CA MET A 141 -2.32 -0.57 -4.11
C MET A 141 -2.06 0.94 -4.09
N GLY A 142 -1.71 1.53 -5.25
CA GLY A 142 -1.53 2.98 -5.36
C GLY A 142 -2.82 3.75 -5.10
N MET A 143 -3.98 3.26 -5.57
CA MET A 143 -5.29 3.84 -5.27
C MET A 143 -5.63 3.73 -3.78
N LEU A 144 -5.35 2.59 -3.14
CA LEU A 144 -5.54 2.43 -1.70
C LEU A 144 -4.65 3.36 -0.90
N LEU A 145 -3.38 3.53 -1.32
CA LEU A 145 -2.48 4.48 -0.70
C LEU A 145 -2.99 5.92 -0.84
N LEU A 146 -3.46 6.30 -2.02
CA LEU A 146 -4.04 7.63 -2.25
C LEU A 146 -5.31 7.83 -1.41
N ALA A 147 -6.19 6.83 -1.35
CA ALA A 147 -7.37 6.87 -0.48
C ALA A 147 -6.99 7.06 0.99
N TRP A 148 -5.95 6.36 1.46
CA TRP A 148 -5.41 6.52 2.80
C TRP A 148 -4.92 7.95 3.06
N VAL A 149 -4.12 8.51 2.15
CA VAL A 149 -3.62 9.89 2.23
C VAL A 149 -4.78 10.89 2.32
N LEU A 150 -5.80 10.73 1.47
CA LEU A 150 -6.97 11.61 1.50
C LEU A 150 -7.74 11.52 2.82
N LEU A 151 -7.88 10.32 3.39
CA LEU A 151 -8.51 10.14 4.70
C LEU A 151 -7.71 10.81 5.83
N LEU A 152 -6.38 10.75 5.79
CA LEU A 152 -5.53 11.45 6.76
C LEU A 152 -5.68 12.98 6.66
N ILE A 153 -5.80 13.51 5.43
CA ILE A 153 -6.06 14.94 5.19
C ILE A 153 -7.42 15.35 5.79
N VAL A 154 -8.47 14.53 5.60
CA VAL A 154 -9.80 14.80 6.19
C VAL A 154 -9.77 14.79 7.72
N GLN A 155 -8.88 14.01 8.31
CA GLN A 155 -8.73 13.90 9.77
C GLN A 155 -7.72 14.91 10.35
N ASP A 156 -7.21 15.84 9.55
CA ASP A 156 -6.18 16.83 9.92
C ASP A 156 -4.95 16.19 10.58
N VAL A 157 -4.56 14.99 10.14
CA VAL A 157 -3.37 14.31 10.65
C VAL A 157 -2.14 14.98 10.09
N SER A 158 -1.38 15.69 10.94
CA SER A 158 -0.18 16.42 10.55
C SER A 158 1.13 15.62 10.64
N GLN A 159 1.11 14.46 11.26
CA GLN A 159 2.29 13.63 11.50
C GLN A 159 2.77 12.93 10.21
N PRO A 160 3.98 13.23 9.69
CA PRO A 160 4.48 12.69 8.42
C PRO A 160 4.59 11.17 8.36
N GLN A 161 4.79 10.47 9.49
CA GLN A 161 4.90 9.02 9.51
C GLN A 161 3.65 8.31 8.99
N TRP A 162 2.45 8.82 9.30
CA TRP A 162 1.22 8.20 8.81
C TRP A 162 1.10 8.20 7.28
N TYR A 163 1.82 9.11 6.61
CA TYR A 163 1.94 9.18 5.16
C TYR A 163 3.12 8.36 4.64
N ALA A 164 4.27 8.48 5.30
CA ALA A 164 5.53 7.92 4.83
C ALA A 164 5.62 6.40 5.02
N ILE A 165 5.12 5.85 6.15
CA ILE A 165 5.20 4.41 6.41
C ILE A 165 4.42 3.60 5.34
N PRO A 166 3.14 3.88 5.06
CA PRO A 166 2.42 3.17 4.01
C PRO A 166 3.02 3.38 2.60
N ALA A 167 3.48 4.60 2.30
CA ALA A 167 4.14 4.90 1.04
C ALA A 167 5.46 4.16 0.88
N GLY A 168 6.31 4.17 1.90
CA GLY A 168 7.57 3.44 1.92
C GLY A 168 7.37 1.94 1.77
N LEU A 169 6.41 1.36 2.50
CA LEU A 169 6.05 -0.06 2.38
C LEU A 169 5.51 -0.40 0.98
N TYR A 170 4.70 0.48 0.39
CA TYR A 170 4.19 0.28 -0.97
C TYR A 170 5.31 0.20 -2.00
N PHE A 171 6.22 1.19 -2.03
CA PHE A 171 7.33 1.21 -2.98
C PHE A 171 8.32 0.08 -2.73
N THR A 172 8.64 -0.21 -1.47
CA THR A 172 9.52 -1.32 -1.10
C THR A 172 8.92 -2.67 -1.52
N GLY A 173 7.64 -2.87 -1.28
CA GLY A 173 6.90 -4.07 -1.70
C GLY A 173 6.82 -4.20 -3.23
N MET A 174 6.58 -3.10 -3.95
CA MET A 174 6.59 -3.08 -5.41
C MET A 174 7.97 -3.44 -5.96
N GLY A 175 9.04 -2.86 -5.42
CA GLY A 175 10.41 -3.18 -5.80
C GLY A 175 10.73 -4.66 -5.57
N HIS A 176 10.32 -5.20 -4.42
CA HIS A 176 10.49 -6.62 -4.12
C HIS A 176 9.78 -7.53 -5.14
N LEU A 177 8.53 -7.23 -5.49
CA LEU A 177 7.76 -7.99 -6.48
C LEU A 177 8.38 -7.92 -7.88
N GLU A 178 8.90 -6.76 -8.29
CA GLU A 178 9.58 -6.62 -9.59
C GLU A 178 10.92 -7.37 -9.62
N ARG A 179 11.62 -7.46 -8.49
CA ARG A 179 12.83 -8.27 -8.36
C ARG A 179 12.53 -9.76 -8.57
N MET A 180 11.49 -10.28 -7.93
CA MET A 180 11.05 -11.66 -8.13
C MET A 180 10.70 -11.98 -9.59
N ARG A 181 10.43 -10.96 -10.41
CA ARG A 181 10.16 -11.07 -11.85
C ARG A 181 11.39 -10.87 -12.74
N GLY A 182 12.58 -10.81 -12.17
CA GLY A 182 13.83 -10.67 -12.90
C GLY A 182 14.17 -9.24 -13.37
N ARG A 183 13.45 -8.20 -12.90
CA ARG A 183 13.72 -6.80 -13.26
C ARG A 183 14.61 -6.11 -12.23
N GLY A 184 15.81 -6.63 -12.03
CA GLY A 184 16.70 -6.26 -10.93
C GLY A 184 17.02 -4.76 -10.81
N VAL A 185 17.29 -4.07 -11.93
CA VAL A 185 17.65 -2.64 -11.90
C VAL A 185 16.48 -1.76 -11.46
N PHE A 186 15.32 -1.94 -12.08
CA PHE A 186 14.11 -1.19 -11.73
C PHE A 186 13.68 -1.47 -10.29
N ALA A 187 13.74 -2.74 -9.89
CA ALA A 187 13.44 -3.17 -8.53
C ALA A 187 14.31 -2.45 -7.49
N LYS A 188 15.64 -2.37 -7.72
CA LYS A 188 16.58 -1.69 -6.81
C LYS A 188 16.26 -0.20 -6.65
N ILE A 189 15.88 0.47 -7.75
CA ILE A 189 15.54 1.91 -7.71
C ILE A 189 14.27 2.13 -6.90
N VAL A 190 13.21 1.36 -7.18
CA VAL A 190 11.90 1.52 -6.52
C VAL A 190 11.99 1.14 -5.03
N GLU A 191 12.69 0.06 -4.72
CA GLU A 191 12.94 -0.39 -3.35
C GLU A 191 13.78 0.63 -2.56
N GLY A 192 14.85 1.15 -3.18
CA GLY A 192 15.68 2.20 -2.59
C GLY A 192 14.89 3.48 -2.31
N PHE A 193 14.00 3.87 -3.23
CA PHE A 193 13.09 5.00 -3.01
C PHE A 193 12.13 4.74 -1.84
N GLY A 194 11.53 3.54 -1.77
CA GLY A 194 10.65 3.16 -0.67
C GLY A 194 11.36 3.18 0.69
N LEU A 195 12.57 2.64 0.76
CA LEU A 195 13.41 2.68 1.97
C LEU A 195 13.79 4.11 2.35
N ALA A 196 14.11 4.96 1.37
CA ALA A 196 14.41 6.36 1.62
C ALA A 196 13.20 7.11 2.19
N VAL A 197 12.01 6.93 1.59
CA VAL A 197 10.77 7.53 2.10
C VAL A 197 10.50 7.08 3.54
N LEU A 198 10.66 5.80 3.84
CA LEU A 198 10.43 5.24 5.17
C LEU A 198 11.43 5.80 6.19
N LEU A 199 12.72 5.56 5.98
CA LEU A 199 13.76 5.82 6.97
C LEU A 199 14.11 7.31 7.11
N VAL A 200 14.14 8.07 5.99
CA VAL A 200 14.50 9.50 6.04
C VAL A 200 13.39 10.31 6.71
N THR A 201 12.12 10.02 6.43
CA THR A 201 11.01 10.74 7.08
C THR A 201 11.01 10.51 8.59
N SER A 202 11.16 9.25 9.02
CA SER A 202 11.23 8.92 10.44
C SER A 202 12.48 9.51 11.11
N TYR A 203 13.63 9.56 10.40
CA TYR A 203 14.83 10.21 10.88
C TYR A 203 14.64 11.73 11.06
N VAL A 204 14.14 12.42 10.04
CA VAL A 204 13.90 13.87 10.12
C VAL A 204 12.98 14.19 11.31
N GLN A 205 11.94 13.41 11.52
CA GLN A 205 11.02 13.65 12.62
C GLN A 205 11.65 13.31 13.99
N SER A 206 12.52 12.32 14.08
CA SER A 206 13.26 12.04 15.33
C SER A 206 14.20 13.18 15.71
N VAL A 207 14.68 13.96 14.73
CA VAL A 207 15.54 15.12 14.95
C VAL A 207 14.72 16.38 15.26
N VAL A 208 13.66 16.65 14.48
CA VAL A 208 12.88 17.89 14.59
C VAL A 208 12.03 17.92 15.85
N ASP A 209 11.30 16.85 16.12
CA ASP A 209 10.40 16.78 17.27
C ASP A 209 11.16 16.37 18.56
N ALA A 210 12.38 15.84 18.42
CA ALA A 210 13.25 15.34 19.50
C ALA A 210 12.51 14.42 20.53
N ALA A 211 11.37 13.85 20.14
CA ALA A 211 10.57 13.00 20.99
C ALA A 211 11.09 11.56 20.96
N PHE A 212 11.25 10.94 22.12
CA PHE A 212 11.75 9.58 22.28
C PHE A 212 10.94 8.53 21.48
N VAL A 213 9.65 8.79 21.26
CA VAL A 213 8.78 7.92 20.44
C VAL A 213 9.29 7.78 19.01
N TYR A 214 9.74 8.87 18.38
CA TYR A 214 10.24 8.83 17.00
C TYR A 214 11.61 8.15 16.89
N PHE A 215 12.43 8.28 17.94
CA PHE A 215 13.65 7.47 18.07
C PHE A 215 13.32 5.98 18.05
N LEU A 216 12.32 5.54 18.84
CA LEU A 216 11.89 4.13 18.88
C LEU A 216 11.31 3.66 17.54
N ILE A 217 10.49 4.48 16.89
CA ILE A 217 9.91 4.14 15.58
C ILE A 217 11.04 3.89 14.57
N LEU A 218 11.98 4.82 14.43
CA LEU A 218 13.11 4.67 13.50
C LEU A 218 14.01 3.49 13.86
N LEU A 219 14.20 3.22 15.15
CA LEU A 219 14.96 2.05 15.61
C LEU A 219 14.29 0.74 15.17
N ILE A 220 12.97 0.63 15.37
CA ILE A 220 12.18 -0.54 14.98
C ILE A 220 12.21 -0.69 13.45
N GLU A 221 11.98 0.38 12.69
CA GLU A 221 12.06 0.36 11.23
C GLU A 221 13.44 -0.08 10.74
N GLY A 222 14.52 0.49 11.31
CA GLY A 222 15.89 0.13 10.97
C GLY A 222 16.19 -1.34 11.24
N VAL A 223 15.75 -1.87 12.39
CA VAL A 223 15.91 -3.30 12.73
C VAL A 223 15.12 -4.20 11.80
N LEU A 224 13.87 -3.84 11.47
CA LEU A 224 13.04 -4.63 10.54
C LEU A 224 13.65 -4.64 9.13
N VAL A 225 14.12 -3.50 8.65
CA VAL A 225 14.77 -3.37 7.34
C VAL A 225 16.08 -4.17 7.31
N LEU A 226 16.88 -4.07 8.37
CA LEU A 226 18.12 -4.86 8.53
C LEU A 226 17.83 -6.37 8.50
N TRP A 227 16.87 -6.81 9.30
CA TRP A 227 16.47 -8.22 9.38
C TRP A 227 15.95 -8.74 8.05
N TRP A 228 15.12 -7.95 7.38
CA TRP A 228 14.63 -8.30 6.04
C TRP A 228 15.76 -8.39 5.01
N GLY A 229 16.70 -7.43 5.00
CA GLY A 229 17.88 -7.44 4.15
C GLY A 229 18.76 -8.67 4.38
N ALA A 230 19.05 -8.98 5.65
CA ALA A 230 19.82 -10.14 6.04
C ALA A 230 19.14 -11.45 5.63
N GLY A 231 17.85 -11.61 5.93
CA GLY A 231 17.08 -12.82 5.61
C GLY A 231 16.93 -13.08 4.11
N ARG A 232 16.98 -12.04 3.29
CA ARG A 232 16.87 -12.11 1.82
C ARG A 232 18.21 -12.01 1.10
N ARG A 233 19.31 -11.86 1.82
CA ARG A 233 20.67 -11.65 1.28
C ARG A 233 20.73 -10.45 0.32
N GLN A 234 20.10 -9.34 0.70
CA GLN A 234 20.01 -8.11 -0.10
C GLN A 234 20.87 -7.03 0.52
N ARG A 235 21.88 -6.53 -0.23
CA ARG A 235 22.82 -5.50 0.26
C ARG A 235 22.12 -4.18 0.59
N LEU A 236 21.22 -3.71 -0.29
CA LEU A 236 20.60 -2.39 -0.15
C LEU A 236 19.80 -2.24 1.16
N PRO A 237 18.79 -3.07 1.48
CA PRO A 237 18.06 -2.94 2.74
C PRO A 237 18.95 -3.25 3.96
N PHE A 238 19.90 -4.17 3.85
CA PHE A 238 20.81 -4.48 4.93
C PHE A 238 21.63 -3.26 5.37
N PHE A 239 22.32 -2.59 4.43
CA PHE A 239 23.12 -1.40 4.75
C PHE A 239 22.26 -0.19 5.08
N ALA A 240 21.08 -0.05 4.47
CA ALA A 240 20.13 1.00 4.82
C ALA A 240 19.66 0.89 6.28
N GLY A 241 19.36 -0.35 6.74
CA GLY A 241 18.98 -0.61 8.13
C GLY A 241 20.10 -0.30 9.12
N ILE A 242 21.36 -0.74 8.82
CA ILE A 242 22.53 -0.42 9.65
C ILE A 242 22.73 1.10 9.71
N GLY A 243 22.70 1.78 8.55
CA GLY A 243 22.86 3.22 8.46
C GLY A 243 21.81 3.98 9.27
N ALA A 244 20.54 3.59 9.16
CA ALA A 244 19.44 4.20 9.90
C ALA A 244 19.63 4.04 11.42
N ILE A 245 19.97 2.84 11.90
CA ILE A 245 20.22 2.58 13.33
C ILE A 245 21.41 3.41 13.82
N ALA A 246 22.51 3.41 13.08
CA ALA A 246 23.74 4.14 13.45
C ALA A 246 23.48 5.66 13.52
N LEU A 247 22.82 6.23 12.51
CA LEU A 247 22.44 7.64 12.49
C LEU A 247 21.50 7.98 13.65
N ASN A 248 20.49 7.15 13.89
CA ASN A 248 19.50 7.36 14.95
C ASN A 248 20.16 7.38 16.34
N VAL A 249 20.99 6.39 16.64
CA VAL A 249 21.70 6.30 17.92
C VAL A 249 22.66 7.48 18.09
N THR A 250 23.43 7.84 17.04
CA THR A 250 24.36 8.96 17.09
C THR A 250 23.63 10.28 17.35
N THR A 251 22.53 10.51 16.64
CA THR A 251 21.73 11.73 16.82
C THR A 251 21.14 11.79 18.23
N GLN A 252 20.64 10.67 18.74
CA GLN A 252 20.05 10.64 20.09
C GLN A 252 21.09 10.92 21.18
N VAL A 253 22.32 10.44 21.02
CA VAL A 253 23.43 10.77 21.91
C VAL A 253 23.70 12.27 21.91
N ILE A 254 23.73 12.90 20.72
CA ILE A 254 23.94 14.35 20.59
C ILE A 254 22.77 15.13 21.25
N VAL A 255 21.54 14.71 21.04
CA VAL A 255 20.34 15.33 21.65
C VAL A 255 20.39 15.22 23.16
N LEU A 256 20.72 14.06 23.71
CA LEU A 256 20.86 13.85 25.15
C LEU A 256 21.94 14.74 25.76
N ILE A 257 23.09 14.89 25.10
CA ILE A 257 24.16 15.78 25.54
C ILE A 257 23.69 17.23 25.62
N ASN A 258 22.91 17.68 24.62
CA ASN A 258 22.41 19.05 24.57
C ASN A 258 21.29 19.34 25.60
N ILE A 259 20.40 18.36 25.85
CA ILE A 259 19.25 18.55 26.77
C ILE A 259 19.68 18.55 28.24
N TYR A 260 20.59 17.66 28.61
CA TYR A 260 20.98 17.49 30.02
C TYR A 260 22.15 18.38 30.46
N ASP A 261 22.58 19.31 29.58
CA ASP A 261 23.68 20.24 29.84
C ASP A 261 24.93 19.53 30.45
N VAL A 262 25.11 18.28 30.00
CA VAL A 262 26.22 17.43 30.46
C VAL A 262 27.51 18.14 30.07
N ASN A 263 28.36 18.34 31.06
CA ASN A 263 29.64 19.04 30.86
C ASN A 263 30.35 18.43 29.64
N ARG A 264 30.46 19.25 28.58
CA ARG A 264 31.00 18.82 27.26
C ARG A 264 32.31 18.07 27.36
N TRP A 265 33.15 18.44 28.36
CA TRP A 265 34.42 17.81 28.61
C TRP A 265 34.27 16.36 29.11
N ILE A 266 33.31 16.07 29.97
CA ILE A 266 33.04 14.72 30.47
C ILE A 266 32.57 13.83 29.32
N THR A 267 31.75 14.35 28.44
CA THR A 267 31.25 13.61 27.27
C THR A 267 32.36 13.32 26.27
N ILE A 268 33.20 14.33 25.94
CA ILE A 268 34.35 14.15 25.04
C ILE A 268 35.32 13.13 25.64
N LEU A 269 35.57 13.19 26.96
CA LEU A 269 36.43 12.25 27.64
C LEU A 269 35.84 10.83 27.64
N GLY A 270 34.54 10.68 27.88
CA GLY A 270 33.82 9.40 27.84
C GLY A 270 33.83 8.76 26.44
N VAL A 271 33.51 9.55 25.42
CA VAL A 271 33.54 9.12 24.00
C VAL A 271 34.98 8.79 23.61
N GLY A 272 35.95 9.63 23.97
CA GLY A 272 37.38 9.38 23.73
C GLY A 272 37.86 8.07 24.36
N LEU A 273 37.49 7.81 25.60
CA LEU A 273 37.84 6.58 26.29
C LEU A 273 37.21 5.34 25.64
N LEU A 274 35.96 5.47 25.16
CA LEU A 274 35.26 4.41 24.43
C LEU A 274 35.95 4.11 23.10
N PHE A 275 36.38 5.12 22.36
CA PHE A 275 37.16 4.94 21.13
C PHE A 275 38.52 4.28 21.38
N VAL A 276 39.23 4.69 22.42
CA VAL A 276 40.51 4.10 22.79
C VAL A 276 40.32 2.64 23.20
N THR A 277 39.28 2.35 23.99
CA THR A 277 38.98 0.95 24.41
C THR A 277 38.59 0.07 23.19
N ALA A 278 37.78 0.62 22.30
CA ALA A 278 37.40 -0.05 21.05
C ALA A 278 38.62 -0.28 20.15
N ALA A 279 39.52 0.70 20.01
CA ALA A 279 40.74 0.58 19.24
C ALA A 279 41.68 -0.51 19.81
N ILE A 280 41.89 -0.56 21.14
CA ILE A 280 42.67 -1.62 21.81
C ILE A 280 42.02 -2.98 21.58
N PHE A 281 40.69 -3.09 21.67
CA PHE A 281 39.96 -4.32 21.42
C PHE A 281 40.10 -4.79 19.96
N VAL A 282 39.96 -3.89 19.01
CA VAL A 282 40.16 -4.16 17.57
C VAL A 282 41.60 -4.63 17.30
N GLU A 283 42.58 -3.93 17.86
CA GLU A 283 43.99 -4.31 17.67
C GLU A 283 44.32 -5.67 18.27
N ARG A 284 43.80 -5.97 19.48
CA ARG A 284 43.97 -7.32 20.10
C ARG A 284 43.32 -8.45 19.31
N GLN A 285 42.26 -8.15 18.55
CA GLN A 285 41.55 -9.15 17.77
C GLN A 285 41.75 -8.99 16.25
N ARG A 286 42.71 -8.19 15.83
CA ARG A 286 42.93 -7.81 14.44
C ARG A 286 42.94 -8.99 13.47
N GLU A 287 43.67 -10.05 13.77
CA GLU A 287 43.76 -11.23 12.90
C GLU A 287 42.40 -11.94 12.76
N LYS A 288 41.67 -12.08 13.87
CA LYS A 288 40.30 -12.68 13.85
C LYS A 288 39.31 -11.80 13.12
N ILE A 289 39.43 -10.46 13.26
CA ILE A 289 38.54 -9.50 12.59
C ILE A 289 38.85 -9.49 11.09
N ILE A 290 40.11 -9.55 10.68
CA ILE A 290 40.51 -9.61 9.26
C ILE A 290 40.00 -10.89 8.62
N ALA A 291 40.23 -12.06 9.25
CA ALA A 291 39.74 -13.33 8.74
C ALA A 291 38.21 -13.35 8.60
N ARG A 292 37.48 -12.91 9.64
CA ARG A 292 36.02 -12.76 9.57
C ARG A 292 35.56 -11.74 8.54
N SER A 293 36.27 -10.62 8.39
CA SER A 293 35.96 -9.60 7.39
C SER A 293 36.10 -10.16 5.96
N GLN A 294 37.06 -11.04 5.70
CA GLN A 294 37.18 -11.71 4.41
C GLN A 294 36.04 -12.69 4.15
N GLU A 295 35.70 -13.53 5.12
CA GLU A 295 34.53 -14.41 5.05
C GLU A 295 33.23 -13.61 4.82
N TRP A 296 33.07 -12.47 5.51
CA TRP A 296 31.92 -11.57 5.31
C TRP A 296 31.93 -10.94 3.92
N ARG A 297 33.09 -10.54 3.39
CA ARG A 297 33.20 -10.04 2.03
C ARG A 297 32.75 -11.06 1.00
N GLU A 298 33.29 -12.26 1.10
CA GLU A 298 32.92 -13.37 0.22
C GLU A 298 31.42 -13.69 0.32
N THR A 299 30.88 -13.70 1.54
CA THR A 299 29.44 -13.88 1.76
C THR A 299 28.62 -12.74 1.15
N LEU A 300 29.04 -11.48 1.36
CA LEU A 300 28.35 -10.31 0.80
C LEU A 300 28.45 -10.25 -0.73
N ASP A 301 29.53 -10.77 -1.32
CA ASP A 301 29.67 -10.82 -2.77
C ASP A 301 28.70 -11.80 -3.45
N THR A 302 28.16 -12.75 -2.67
CA THR A 302 27.06 -13.62 -3.12
C THR A 302 25.67 -12.97 -2.98
N TRP A 303 25.57 -11.80 -2.34
CA TRP A 303 24.29 -11.11 -2.14
C TRP A 303 23.95 -10.23 -3.34
N GLU A 304 22.65 -10.13 -3.64
CA GLU A 304 22.09 -9.31 -4.73
C GLU A 304 21.95 -7.82 -4.38
#